data_b6264aca220fa27ea7cb118aa5df87f7
#
_entry.id   b6264aca220fa27ea7cb118aa5df87f7
#
_cell.length_a   1.000
_cell.length_b   1.000
_cell.length_c   1.000
_cell.angle_alpha   90.00
_cell.angle_beta   90.00
_cell.angle_gamma   90.00
#
_symmetry.space_group_name_H-M   'P 1'
#
loop_
_entity.id
_entity.type
_entity.pdbx_description
1 polymer ?
#
loop_
_entity_poly.entity_id
_entity_poly.type
_entity_poly.pdbx_seq_one_letter_code
_entity_poly.pdbx_strand_id
1 'polypeptide(L)'
;MKKLGLVCRIRKAKRTKESKNVAVTFQNIASRDYDGIYNDIYATDVTYIPSPIDVDQNFVYMSAVIHHKTKKILGFNLSLYNDNSLVIDNIKKVNFPKNFVIHSDHGSQYSSKEYLQLIERLNGKVSMSRIGNSLDNREIEYFFSVLKTEMFENFEKSVKKMTLKELERHLNKFIDWYNNERMLKKFNYKTPHELWVEFCKK
;
A
#
# COMPACT_ATOMS: atom_id res chain seq x y z
N MET A 1 16.91 -32.24 -9.98
CA MET A 1 17.36 -31.01 -10.65
C MET A 1 18.89 -30.88 -10.69
N LYS A 2 19.66 -30.91 -9.59
CA LYS A 2 21.14 -30.85 -9.62
C LYS A 2 21.79 -31.97 -10.42
N LYS A 3 21.28 -33.22 -10.37
CA LYS A 3 21.81 -34.37 -11.15
C LYS A 3 21.58 -34.27 -12.67
N LEU A 4 20.68 -33.42 -13.11
CA LEU A 4 20.30 -33.23 -14.52
C LEU A 4 20.83 -31.92 -15.12
N GLY A 5 21.69 -31.18 -14.42
CA GLY A 5 22.21 -29.90 -14.87
C GLY A 5 21.14 -28.79 -15.08
N LEU A 6 19.91 -29.03 -14.62
CA LEU A 6 18.81 -28.08 -14.79
C LEU A 6 18.91 -26.97 -13.74
N VAL A 7 19.14 -25.75 -14.21
CA VAL A 7 19.18 -24.53 -13.38
C VAL A 7 17.86 -23.77 -13.58
N CYS A 8 17.10 -23.63 -12.50
CA CYS A 8 15.92 -22.78 -12.53
C CYS A 8 16.31 -21.31 -12.70
N ARG A 9 15.86 -20.66 -13.78
CA ARG A 9 16.12 -19.23 -14.07
C ARG A 9 15.15 -18.26 -13.37
N ILE A 10 14.36 -18.74 -12.42
CA ILE A 10 13.49 -17.88 -11.61
C ILE A 10 14.37 -16.98 -10.74
N ARG A 11 14.03 -15.69 -10.72
CA ARG A 11 14.65 -14.57 -10.01
C ARG A 11 15.51 -14.99 -8.83
N LYS A 12 16.80 -14.78 -8.91
CA LYS A 12 17.66 -14.70 -7.72
C LYS A 12 17.31 -13.42 -7.00
N ALA A 13 16.88 -13.52 -5.73
CA ALA A 13 16.71 -12.33 -4.88
C ALA A 13 18.02 -11.54 -4.88
N LYS A 14 17.96 -10.26 -5.28
CA LYS A 14 19.12 -9.37 -5.12
C LYS A 14 19.36 -9.22 -3.63
N ARG A 15 20.54 -9.63 -3.13
CA ARG A 15 20.99 -9.28 -1.79
C ARG A 15 21.13 -7.76 -1.73
N THR A 16 20.22 -7.08 -1.05
CA THR A 16 20.36 -5.69 -0.67
C THR A 16 21.56 -5.56 0.25
N LYS A 17 22.51 -4.68 -0.07
CA LYS A 17 23.58 -4.32 0.86
C LYS A 17 22.92 -3.65 2.06
N GLU A 18 23.20 -4.16 3.27
CA GLU A 18 22.79 -3.53 4.52
C GLU A 18 23.37 -2.11 4.56
N SER A 19 22.53 -1.11 4.59
CA SER A 19 22.95 0.25 4.91
C SER A 19 23.18 0.32 6.41
N LYS A 20 24.41 0.64 6.83
CA LYS A 20 24.82 0.83 8.23
C LYS A 20 24.32 2.17 8.84
N ASN A 21 23.19 2.69 8.40
CA ASN A 21 22.57 3.81 9.09
C ASN A 21 21.74 3.23 10.24
N VAL A 22 22.04 3.70 11.46
CA VAL A 22 21.24 3.42 12.66
C VAL A 22 19.87 4.05 12.43
N ALA A 23 19.00 3.33 11.76
CA ALA A 23 17.62 3.71 11.60
C ALA A 23 16.94 3.61 12.97
N VAL A 24 16.18 4.63 13.32
CA VAL A 24 15.27 4.57 14.46
C VAL A 24 14.45 3.29 14.31
N THR A 25 14.63 2.34 15.23
CA THR A 25 13.98 1.03 15.12
C THR A 25 12.55 1.17 15.64
N PHE A 26 11.58 1.25 14.75
CA PHE A 26 10.18 1.24 15.13
C PHE A 26 9.73 -0.19 15.43
N GLN A 27 8.88 -0.31 16.44
CA GLN A 27 8.31 -1.58 16.85
C GLN A 27 7.30 -2.07 15.81
N ASN A 28 7.31 -3.37 15.50
CA ASN A 28 6.26 -3.99 14.69
C ASN A 28 5.02 -4.25 15.57
N ILE A 29 4.18 -3.24 15.77
CA ILE A 29 2.96 -3.33 16.57
C ILE A 29 1.91 -4.19 15.83
N ALA A 30 1.89 -4.13 14.50
CA ALA A 30 0.92 -4.87 13.70
C ALA A 30 1.07 -6.39 13.82
N SER A 31 2.32 -6.89 14.03
CA SER A 31 2.62 -8.31 14.32
C SER A 31 1.83 -9.31 13.47
N ARG A 32 1.56 -9.01 12.20
CA ARG A 32 0.72 -9.79 11.26
C ARG A 32 -0.75 -9.91 11.68
N ASP A 33 -1.25 -8.99 12.46
CA ASP A 33 -2.70 -8.88 12.72
C ASP A 33 -3.43 -8.37 11.47
N TYR A 34 -3.49 -9.22 10.44
CA TYR A 34 -4.10 -8.88 9.14
C TYR A 34 -5.61 -8.68 9.21
N ASP A 35 -6.23 -9.16 10.25
CA ASP A 35 -7.68 -9.05 10.46
C ASP A 35 -8.05 -7.94 11.45
N GLY A 36 -7.05 -7.22 11.99
CA GLY A 36 -7.27 -6.12 12.93
C GLY A 36 -8.03 -6.57 14.18
N ILE A 37 -7.64 -7.71 14.76
CA ILE A 37 -8.30 -8.30 15.93
C ILE A 37 -7.89 -7.56 17.19
N TYR A 38 -6.58 -7.28 17.32
CA TYR A 38 -5.98 -6.71 18.53
C TYR A 38 -5.82 -5.20 18.47
N ASN A 39 -5.63 -4.66 17.25
CA ASN A 39 -5.42 -3.24 17.03
C ASN A 39 -6.21 -2.76 15.82
N ASP A 40 -6.56 -1.48 15.82
CA ASP A 40 -7.12 -0.80 14.64
C ASP A 40 -5.97 -0.39 13.71
N ILE A 41 -5.65 -1.26 12.73
CA ILE A 41 -4.47 -1.15 11.89
C ILE A 41 -4.82 -0.64 10.50
N TYR A 42 -4.09 0.38 10.09
CA TYR A 42 -4.08 0.97 8.75
C TYR A 42 -2.73 0.70 8.10
N ALA A 43 -2.69 -0.01 6.99
CA ALA A 43 -1.43 -0.22 6.27
C ALA A 43 -1.28 0.80 5.14
N THR A 44 -0.04 1.25 4.94
CA THR A 44 0.33 2.15 3.85
C THR A 44 1.60 1.68 3.15
N ASP A 45 1.66 1.89 1.85
CA ASP A 45 2.82 1.56 1.03
C ASP A 45 2.79 2.36 -0.27
N VAL A 46 3.90 2.34 -1.01
CA VAL A 46 4.05 2.98 -2.32
C VAL A 46 4.28 1.94 -3.39
N THR A 47 3.51 2.01 -4.47
CA THR A 47 3.72 1.17 -5.65
C THR A 47 4.14 1.99 -6.86
N TYR A 48 4.94 1.35 -7.72
CA TYR A 48 5.38 1.89 -9.00
C TYR A 48 4.34 1.54 -10.08
N ILE A 49 3.96 2.54 -10.85
CA ILE A 49 3.06 2.41 -12.00
C ILE A 49 3.85 2.85 -13.24
N PRO A 50 3.84 2.10 -14.36
CA PRO A 50 4.44 2.55 -15.61
C PRO A 50 3.95 3.95 -15.99
N SER A 51 4.82 4.78 -16.53
CA SER A 51 4.43 6.15 -16.86
C SER A 51 3.42 6.21 -18.00
N PRO A 52 2.41 7.09 -17.88
CA PRO A 52 1.54 7.50 -18.97
C PRO A 52 2.32 8.15 -20.12
N ILE A 53 1.66 8.30 -21.28
CA ILE A 53 2.28 8.80 -22.51
C ILE A 53 2.78 10.26 -22.42
N ASP A 54 2.16 11.05 -21.55
CA ASP A 54 2.47 12.48 -21.33
C ASP A 54 3.48 12.72 -20.20
N VAL A 55 4.10 11.66 -19.67
CA VAL A 55 5.07 11.74 -18.57
C VAL A 55 6.44 11.25 -19.02
N ASP A 56 7.44 12.14 -19.01
CA ASP A 56 8.82 11.87 -19.43
C ASP A 56 9.65 11.27 -18.30
N GLN A 57 9.26 10.08 -17.85
CA GLN A 57 10.01 9.22 -16.90
C GLN A 57 9.50 7.79 -16.98
N ASN A 58 10.19 6.83 -16.35
CA ASN A 58 9.82 5.41 -16.43
C ASN A 58 8.60 5.05 -15.58
N PHE A 59 8.38 5.73 -14.47
CA PHE A 59 7.34 5.41 -13.49
C PHE A 59 6.72 6.65 -12.89
N VAL A 60 5.43 6.55 -12.57
CA VAL A 60 4.73 7.37 -11.59
C VAL A 60 4.50 6.56 -10.32
N TYR A 61 4.26 7.20 -9.20
CA TYR A 61 4.21 6.58 -7.88
C TYR A 61 2.83 6.77 -7.26
N MET A 62 2.31 5.69 -6.71
CA MET A 62 1.03 5.72 -6.01
C MET A 62 1.22 5.27 -4.57
N SER A 63 0.88 6.15 -3.62
CA SER A 63 0.69 5.78 -2.22
C SER A 63 -0.76 5.43 -1.96
N ALA A 64 -1.03 4.41 -1.16
CA ALA A 64 -2.38 4.06 -0.73
C ALA A 64 -2.44 3.74 0.76
N VAL A 65 -3.63 3.86 1.35
CA VAL A 65 -3.93 3.45 2.74
C VAL A 65 -5.07 2.46 2.73
N ILE A 66 -4.87 1.28 3.32
CA ILE A 66 -5.87 0.22 3.49
C ILE A 66 -6.14 -0.02 4.97
N HIS A 67 -7.39 -0.22 5.33
CA HIS A 67 -7.75 -0.67 6.67
C HIS A 67 -7.71 -2.20 6.77
N HIS A 68 -6.92 -2.75 7.71
CA HIS A 68 -6.69 -4.20 7.80
C HIS A 68 -7.98 -5.01 7.99
N LYS A 69 -8.87 -4.57 8.87
CA LYS A 69 -10.07 -5.32 9.23
C LYS A 69 -11.10 -5.40 8.11
N THR A 70 -11.32 -4.29 7.42
CA THR A 70 -12.38 -4.19 6.40
C THR A 70 -11.87 -4.30 4.97
N LYS A 71 -10.54 -4.26 4.76
CA LYS A 71 -9.88 -4.23 3.45
C LYS A 71 -10.23 -3.00 2.60
N LYS A 72 -10.89 -1.99 3.18
CA LYS A 72 -11.27 -0.77 2.48
C LYS A 72 -10.04 0.09 2.20
N ILE A 73 -9.94 0.58 0.97
CA ILE A 73 -8.99 1.64 0.61
C ILE A 73 -9.59 2.97 1.03
N LEU A 74 -8.90 3.65 1.94
CA LEU A 74 -9.38 4.89 2.55
C LEU A 74 -8.83 6.14 1.88
N GLY A 75 -7.69 6.02 1.22
CA GLY A 75 -7.08 7.11 0.48
C GLY A 75 -6.00 6.61 -0.45
N PHE A 76 -5.75 7.37 -1.50
CA PHE A 76 -4.58 7.23 -2.34
C PHE A 76 -4.09 8.59 -2.83
N ASN A 77 -2.85 8.65 -3.24
CA ASN A 77 -2.23 9.79 -3.89
C ASN A 77 -1.33 9.32 -5.03
N LEU A 78 -1.33 10.08 -6.14
CA LEU A 78 -0.50 9.83 -7.30
C LEU A 78 0.50 10.98 -7.45
N SER A 79 1.77 10.68 -7.70
CA SER A 79 2.82 11.69 -7.88
C SER A 79 3.84 11.25 -8.92
N LEU A 80 4.51 12.23 -9.51
CA LEU A 80 5.68 12.02 -10.34
C LEU A 80 6.92 11.67 -9.52
N TYR A 81 6.92 11.96 -8.22
CA TYR A 81 8.07 11.79 -7.33
C TYR A 81 7.76 10.81 -6.20
N ASN A 82 8.74 9.97 -5.88
CA ASN A 82 8.67 9.05 -4.73
C ASN A 82 9.33 9.70 -3.51
N ASP A 83 8.70 10.73 -2.99
CA ASP A 83 9.18 11.54 -1.90
C ASP A 83 8.23 11.54 -0.69
N ASN A 84 8.59 12.31 0.35
CA ASN A 84 7.79 12.41 1.56
C ASN A 84 6.40 13.02 1.28
N SER A 85 6.28 13.95 0.32
CA SER A 85 5.03 14.63 0.02
C SER A 85 3.95 13.66 -0.49
N LEU A 86 4.35 12.69 -1.32
CA LEU A 86 3.46 11.64 -1.83
C LEU A 86 2.69 10.93 -0.69
N VAL A 87 3.42 10.53 0.35
CA VAL A 87 2.85 9.79 1.49
C VAL A 87 2.11 10.71 2.45
N ILE A 88 2.70 11.86 2.78
CA ILE A 88 2.11 12.84 3.70
C ILE A 88 0.77 13.35 3.19
N ASP A 89 0.68 13.69 1.90
CA ASP A 89 -0.57 14.19 1.31
C ASP A 89 -1.65 13.11 1.20
N ASN A 90 -1.25 11.84 1.04
CA ASN A 90 -2.20 10.74 1.14
C ASN A 90 -2.76 10.60 2.56
N ILE A 91 -1.90 10.61 3.58
CA ILE A 91 -2.30 10.52 5.00
C ILE A 91 -3.26 11.65 5.38
N LYS A 92 -3.01 12.88 4.93
CA LYS A 92 -3.89 14.03 5.20
C LYS A 92 -5.30 13.91 4.62
N LYS A 93 -5.49 13.09 3.56
CA LYS A 93 -6.81 12.82 2.95
C LYS A 93 -7.65 11.82 3.74
N VAL A 94 -7.06 11.09 4.68
CA VAL A 94 -7.73 10.01 5.42
C VAL A 94 -8.18 10.50 6.80
N ASN A 95 -9.45 10.26 7.13
CA ASN A 95 -9.98 10.50 8.47
C ASN A 95 -9.70 9.29 9.35
N PHE A 96 -8.68 9.38 10.18
CA PHE A 96 -8.34 8.35 11.15
C PHE A 96 -9.09 8.53 12.46
N PRO A 97 -9.49 7.43 13.15
CA PRO A 97 -9.95 7.53 14.53
C PRO A 97 -8.79 7.89 15.46
N LYS A 98 -9.10 8.19 16.72
CA LYS A 98 -8.06 8.37 17.75
C LYS A 98 -7.37 7.04 18.05
N ASN A 99 -6.08 7.09 18.36
CA ASN A 99 -5.27 5.93 18.77
C ASN A 99 -5.11 4.83 17.69
N PHE A 100 -5.23 5.16 16.40
CA PHE A 100 -4.98 4.21 15.33
C PHE A 100 -3.51 3.79 15.24
N VAL A 101 -3.25 2.65 14.62
CA VAL A 101 -1.90 2.18 14.29
C VAL A 101 -1.72 2.24 12.77
N ILE A 102 -0.72 3.02 12.30
CA ILE A 102 -0.35 3.02 10.89
C ILE A 102 0.89 2.15 10.67
N HIS A 103 0.77 1.16 9.81
CA HIS A 103 1.81 0.20 9.51
C HIS A 103 2.39 0.43 8.11
N SER A 104 3.71 0.39 7.99
CA SER A 104 4.42 0.53 6.71
C SER A 104 5.65 -0.39 6.65
N ASP A 105 6.30 -0.41 5.51
CA ASP A 105 7.66 -0.90 5.38
C ASP A 105 8.69 0.12 5.91
N HIS A 106 10.00 -0.17 5.72
CA HIS A 106 11.11 0.72 6.09
C HIS A 106 11.49 1.72 4.99
N GLY A 107 10.55 2.13 4.14
CA GLY A 107 10.80 3.20 3.18
C GLY A 107 11.25 4.50 3.87
N SER A 108 12.18 5.24 3.25
CA SER A 108 12.70 6.49 3.81
C SER A 108 11.63 7.54 4.07
N GLN A 109 10.53 7.52 3.30
CA GLN A 109 9.37 8.39 3.45
C GLN A 109 8.70 8.21 4.82
N TYR A 110 8.57 6.96 5.28
CA TYR A 110 7.91 6.58 6.54
C TYR A 110 8.79 6.83 7.77
N SER A 111 10.10 6.99 7.58
CA SER A 111 11.07 7.35 8.63
C SER A 111 11.34 8.84 8.69
N SER A 112 10.73 9.64 7.83
CA SER A 112 10.96 11.10 7.81
C SER A 112 10.35 11.78 9.03
N LYS A 113 11.02 12.85 9.49
CA LYS A 113 10.57 13.62 10.65
C LYS A 113 9.16 14.20 10.43
N GLU A 114 8.88 14.66 9.22
CA GLU A 114 7.60 15.24 8.84
C GLU A 114 6.47 14.23 8.94
N TYR A 115 6.69 13.00 8.46
CA TYR A 115 5.72 11.91 8.54
C TYR A 115 5.44 11.54 10.00
N LEU A 116 6.48 11.35 10.81
CA LEU A 116 6.34 10.98 12.21
C LEU A 116 5.57 12.04 13.01
N GLN A 117 5.90 13.32 12.82
CA GLN A 117 5.17 14.43 13.44
C GLN A 117 3.72 14.52 13.00
N LEU A 118 3.41 14.20 11.73
CA LEU A 118 2.04 14.16 11.25
C LEU A 118 1.24 13.08 11.97
N ILE A 119 1.77 11.84 12.05
CA ILE A 119 1.09 10.74 12.73
C ILE A 119 0.86 11.04 14.20
N GLU A 120 1.85 11.63 14.89
CA GLU A 120 1.73 12.05 16.28
C GLU A 120 0.62 13.11 16.47
N ARG A 121 0.56 14.14 15.61
CA ARG A 121 -0.51 15.16 15.64
C ARG A 121 -1.91 14.57 15.41
N LEU A 122 -2.01 13.49 14.65
CA LEU A 122 -3.25 12.76 14.43
C LEU A 122 -3.58 11.78 15.57
N ASN A 123 -2.78 11.75 16.66
CA ASN A 123 -2.87 10.80 17.76
C ASN A 123 -2.75 9.33 17.32
N GLY A 124 -1.97 9.06 16.26
CA GLY A 124 -1.67 7.72 15.77
C GLY A 124 -0.37 7.17 16.33
N LYS A 125 -0.15 5.87 16.14
CA LYS A 125 1.10 5.16 16.46
C LYS A 125 1.71 4.59 15.19
N VAL A 126 3.01 4.81 14.99
CA VAL A 126 3.76 4.24 13.87
C VAL A 126 4.17 2.81 14.20
N SER A 127 3.95 1.92 13.25
CA SER A 127 4.40 0.53 13.26
C SER A 127 5.16 0.26 11.96
N MET A 128 6.27 -0.47 12.02
CA MET A 128 7.02 -0.83 10.81
C MET A 128 7.25 -2.33 10.72
N SER A 129 7.27 -2.84 9.50
CA SER A 129 7.60 -4.22 9.18
C SER A 129 8.98 -4.59 9.71
N ARG A 130 9.26 -5.85 9.93
CA ARG A 130 10.63 -6.31 10.20
C ARG A 130 11.47 -6.18 8.93
N ILE A 131 12.74 -5.82 9.09
CA ILE A 131 13.66 -5.63 7.96
C ILE A 131 13.72 -6.92 7.12
N GLY A 132 13.49 -6.78 5.82
CA GLY A 132 13.52 -7.89 4.85
C GLY A 132 12.31 -8.83 4.91
N ASN A 133 11.24 -8.47 5.63
CA ASN A 133 10.04 -9.30 5.76
C ASN A 133 8.81 -8.62 5.14
N SER A 134 8.64 -8.82 3.83
CA SER A 134 7.49 -8.26 3.07
C SER A 134 6.13 -8.77 3.56
N LEU A 135 6.09 -9.97 4.17
CA LEU A 135 4.84 -10.52 4.71
C LEU A 135 4.22 -9.66 5.81
N ASP A 136 4.99 -8.79 6.45
CA ASP A 136 4.45 -7.95 7.52
C ASP A 136 3.52 -6.86 6.95
N ASN A 137 3.65 -6.47 5.66
CA ASN A 137 2.80 -5.48 4.97
C ASN A 137 1.89 -6.11 3.87
N ARG A 138 1.54 -7.39 4.02
CA ARG A 138 0.86 -8.22 3.02
C ARG A 138 -0.44 -7.62 2.49
N GLU A 139 -1.24 -6.96 3.30
CA GLU A 139 -2.60 -6.53 2.92
C GLU A 139 -2.57 -5.43 1.84
N ILE A 140 -1.68 -4.46 1.98
CA ILE A 140 -1.53 -3.41 0.98
C ILE A 140 -0.80 -3.92 -0.28
N GLU A 141 0.19 -4.82 -0.11
CA GLU A 141 0.87 -5.49 -1.25
C GLU A 141 -0.14 -6.30 -2.08
N TYR A 142 -1.07 -7.01 -1.42
CA TYR A 142 -2.13 -7.74 -2.09
C TYR A 142 -3.06 -6.81 -2.86
N PHE A 143 -3.46 -5.67 -2.27
CA PHE A 143 -4.25 -4.67 -2.99
C PHE A 143 -3.53 -4.17 -4.25
N PHE A 144 -2.23 -3.86 -4.18
CA PHE A 144 -1.47 -3.45 -5.35
C PHE A 144 -1.36 -4.55 -6.41
N SER A 145 -1.31 -5.81 -6.00
CA SER A 145 -1.37 -6.93 -6.94
C SER A 145 -2.74 -6.98 -7.65
N VAL A 146 -3.84 -6.85 -6.91
CA VAL A 146 -5.22 -6.81 -7.46
C VAL A 146 -5.35 -5.62 -8.43
N LEU A 147 -4.90 -4.43 -8.05
CA LEU A 147 -4.88 -3.25 -8.91
C LEU A 147 -4.21 -3.53 -10.27
N LYS A 148 -3.02 -4.13 -10.24
CA LYS A 148 -2.21 -4.36 -11.45
C LYS A 148 -2.72 -5.52 -12.30
N THR A 149 -3.53 -6.41 -11.76
CA THR A 149 -4.05 -7.59 -12.47
C THR A 149 -5.52 -7.46 -12.88
N GLU A 150 -6.34 -6.73 -12.12
CA GLU A 150 -7.79 -6.66 -12.35
C GLU A 150 -8.24 -5.33 -12.98
N MET A 151 -7.42 -4.25 -12.90
CA MET A 151 -7.81 -2.94 -13.44
C MET A 151 -7.88 -2.93 -14.98
N PHE A 152 -6.95 -3.62 -15.64
CA PHE A 152 -6.89 -3.75 -17.10
C PHE A 152 -6.39 -5.14 -17.47
N GLU A 153 -6.82 -5.66 -18.63
CA GLU A 153 -6.34 -6.94 -19.18
C GLU A 153 -4.79 -6.95 -19.31
N ASN A 154 -4.21 -5.82 -19.72
CA ASN A 154 -2.77 -5.61 -19.73
C ASN A 154 -2.44 -4.25 -19.12
N PHE A 155 -2.15 -4.23 -17.83
CA PHE A 155 -1.94 -3.02 -17.05
C PHE A 155 -0.87 -2.11 -17.66
N GLU A 156 0.31 -2.65 -17.94
CA GLU A 156 1.43 -1.85 -18.45
C GLU A 156 1.13 -1.22 -19.82
N LYS A 157 0.62 -2.01 -20.76
CA LYS A 157 0.28 -1.52 -22.11
C LYS A 157 -0.85 -0.51 -22.09
N SER A 158 -1.82 -0.67 -21.20
CA SER A 158 -2.96 0.24 -21.08
C SER A 158 -2.53 1.57 -20.50
N VAL A 159 -1.74 1.57 -19.42
CA VAL A 159 -1.24 2.80 -18.80
C VAL A 159 -0.36 3.60 -19.75
N LYS A 160 0.53 2.97 -20.48
CA LYS A 160 1.42 3.65 -21.45
C LYS A 160 0.69 4.34 -22.64
N LYS A 161 -0.60 4.08 -22.81
CA LYS A 161 -1.44 4.68 -23.88
C LYS A 161 -2.34 5.81 -23.41
N MET A 162 -2.41 6.08 -22.11
CA MET A 162 -3.27 7.11 -21.53
C MET A 162 -2.44 8.27 -20.97
N THR A 163 -3.08 9.41 -20.75
CA THR A 163 -2.51 10.55 -20.04
C THR A 163 -2.52 10.33 -18.52
N LEU A 164 -1.72 11.10 -17.79
CA LEU A 164 -1.70 11.06 -16.32
C LEU A 164 -3.10 11.35 -15.72
N LYS A 165 -3.83 12.28 -16.29
CA LYS A 165 -5.20 12.62 -15.87
C LYS A 165 -6.18 11.46 -16.12
N GLU A 166 -6.03 10.74 -17.22
CA GLU A 166 -6.84 9.55 -17.50
C GLU A 166 -6.49 8.41 -16.54
N LEU A 167 -5.21 8.21 -16.25
CA LEU A 167 -4.78 7.23 -15.25
C LEU A 167 -5.41 7.53 -13.88
N GLU A 168 -5.35 8.77 -13.41
CA GLU A 168 -5.95 9.17 -12.14
C GLU A 168 -7.46 8.91 -12.12
N ARG A 169 -8.18 9.23 -13.21
CA ARG A 169 -9.61 8.92 -13.35
C ARG A 169 -9.90 7.42 -13.29
N HIS A 170 -9.06 6.60 -13.94
CA HIS A 170 -9.20 5.15 -13.92
C HIS A 170 -8.90 4.57 -12.52
N LEU A 171 -7.89 5.07 -11.82
CA LEU A 171 -7.59 4.69 -10.44
C LEU A 171 -8.75 5.01 -9.49
N ASN A 172 -9.35 6.21 -9.60
CA ASN A 172 -10.53 6.57 -8.83
C ASN A 172 -11.69 5.59 -9.07
N LYS A 173 -12.02 5.29 -10.33
CA LYS A 173 -13.07 4.32 -10.68
C LYS A 173 -12.77 2.91 -10.17
N PHE A 174 -11.52 2.47 -10.28
CA PHE A 174 -11.11 1.15 -9.81
C PHE A 174 -11.23 1.04 -8.30
N ILE A 175 -10.79 2.06 -7.54
CA ILE A 175 -10.87 2.07 -6.08
C ILE A 175 -12.34 2.14 -5.62
N ASP A 176 -13.16 2.90 -6.33
CA ASP A 176 -14.61 2.94 -6.07
C ASP A 176 -15.24 1.56 -6.27
N TRP A 177 -15.00 0.90 -7.40
CA TRP A 177 -15.42 -0.47 -7.67
C TRP A 177 -14.88 -1.46 -6.62
N TYR A 178 -13.58 -1.38 -6.30
CA TYR A 178 -12.96 -2.25 -5.29
C TYR A 178 -13.63 -2.12 -3.92
N ASN A 179 -13.94 -0.90 -3.51
CA ASN A 179 -14.56 -0.65 -2.23
C ASN A 179 -16.05 -1.03 -2.18
N ASN A 180 -16.80 -0.76 -3.24
CA ASN A 180 -18.27 -0.80 -3.21
C ASN A 180 -18.88 -2.02 -3.92
N GLU A 181 -18.15 -2.66 -4.84
CA GLU A 181 -18.71 -3.75 -5.65
C GLU A 181 -17.92 -5.06 -5.53
N ARG A 182 -16.60 -5.00 -5.26
CA ARG A 182 -15.77 -6.20 -5.14
C ARG A 182 -16.11 -7.01 -3.90
N MET A 183 -16.74 -8.17 -4.11
CA MET A 183 -17.12 -9.08 -3.02
C MET A 183 -15.93 -9.90 -2.50
N LEU A 184 -15.78 -9.97 -1.19
CA LEU A 184 -14.70 -10.70 -0.53
C LEU A 184 -15.21 -12.04 0.04
N LYS A 185 -14.82 -13.16 -0.58
CA LYS A 185 -15.24 -14.51 -0.17
C LYS A 185 -14.96 -14.79 1.32
N LYS A 186 -13.80 -14.35 1.84
CA LYS A 186 -13.42 -14.50 3.25
C LYS A 186 -14.43 -13.85 4.22
N PHE A 187 -15.16 -12.85 3.77
CA PHE A 187 -16.11 -12.07 4.57
C PHE A 187 -17.56 -12.30 4.12
N ASN A 188 -17.90 -13.54 3.77
CA ASN A 188 -19.25 -13.92 3.32
C ASN A 188 -19.75 -13.07 2.15
N TYR A 189 -18.86 -12.80 1.19
CA TYR A 189 -19.15 -12.00 -0.01
C TYR A 189 -19.56 -10.56 0.24
N LYS A 190 -19.28 -10.01 1.43
CA LYS A 190 -19.42 -8.57 1.68
C LYS A 190 -18.33 -7.78 0.96
N THR A 191 -18.67 -6.55 0.59
CA THR A 191 -17.72 -5.59 0.03
C THR A 191 -16.89 -4.91 1.16
N PRO A 192 -15.71 -4.35 0.85
CA PRO A 192 -14.95 -3.55 1.81
C PRO A 192 -15.76 -2.42 2.44
N HIS A 193 -16.66 -1.78 1.68
CA HIS A 193 -17.50 -0.71 2.16
C HIS A 193 -18.57 -1.19 3.17
N GLU A 194 -19.23 -2.31 2.88
CA GLU A 194 -20.21 -2.90 3.82
C GLU A 194 -19.54 -3.26 5.15
N LEU A 195 -18.34 -3.86 5.09
CA LEU A 195 -17.56 -4.16 6.29
C LEU A 195 -17.15 -2.89 7.05
N TRP A 196 -16.81 -1.81 6.35
CA TRP A 196 -16.47 -0.52 6.95
C TRP A 196 -17.65 0.11 7.65
N VAL A 197 -18.83 0.09 7.04
CA VAL A 197 -20.07 0.59 7.66
C VAL A 197 -20.41 -0.18 8.95
N GLU A 198 -20.24 -1.50 8.93
CA GLU A 198 -20.44 -2.34 10.13
C GLU A 198 -19.39 -2.06 11.22
N PHE A 199 -18.15 -1.78 10.82
CA PHE A 199 -17.07 -1.42 11.74
C PHE A 199 -17.32 -0.08 12.43
N CYS A 200 -17.75 0.94 11.69
CA CYS A 200 -18.02 2.28 12.22
C CYS A 200 -19.27 2.37 13.14
N LYS A 201 -20.15 1.36 13.12
CA LYS A 201 -21.33 1.31 14.00
C LYS A 201 -21.05 0.74 15.40
N LYS A 202 -19.85 0.20 15.62
CA LYS A 202 -19.41 -0.36 16.90
C LYS A 202 -18.67 0.66 17.74
#